data_dca9e2966591335da47db7628e92eed7
#
_entry.id   dca9e2966591335da47db7628e92eed7
#
_cell.length_a   1.000
_cell.length_b   1.000
_cell.length_c   1.000
_cell.angle_alpha   90.00
_cell.angle_beta   90.00
_cell.angle_gamma   90.00
#
_symmetry.space_group_name_H-M   'P 1'
#
loop_
_entity.id
_entity.type
_entity.pdbx_description
1 polymer ?
#
loop_
_entity_poly.entity_id
_entity_poly.type
_entity_poly.pdbx_seq_one_letter_code
_entity_poly.pdbx_strand_id
1 'polypeptide(L)'
;MCGLGDFHTCLPIDFSNKEIMKQTIETFYNAFANHDWQTMQSCYHERASFSDPVFVNLTANETKAMWHMLTSAAKELTIRFNSIEVNGQLGACSWEAFYNFSKTGRKVHNKLTASFTFEDGKILTHRDSFDLWNWATMALGISGRLLGWTPFIQNKIRLSARKSLKNFIENHPEYRQSI
;
A
#
# COMPACT_ATOMS: atom_id res chain seq x y z
N MET A 1 57.49 10.12 22.39
CA MET A 1 56.79 10.64 21.19
C MET A 1 55.55 9.79 21.04
N CYS A 2 54.42 10.31 21.49
CA CYS A 2 53.15 9.59 21.42
C CYS A 2 52.53 9.85 20.04
N GLY A 3 52.26 8.78 19.28
CA GLY A 3 51.46 8.82 18.06
C GLY A 3 50.01 8.99 18.36
N LEU A 4 49.38 10.01 17.80
CA LEU A 4 47.95 10.25 17.79
C LEU A 4 47.28 9.21 16.91
N GLY A 5 46.48 8.33 17.51
CA GLY A 5 45.64 7.39 16.83
C GLY A 5 44.36 8.09 16.33
N ASP A 6 44.10 7.99 15.04
CA ASP A 6 42.92 8.48 14.38
C ASP A 6 41.67 7.79 14.94
N PHE A 7 40.86 8.53 15.70
CA PHE A 7 39.45 8.16 15.97
C PHE A 7 38.65 8.35 14.67
N HIS A 8 38.59 7.35 13.83
CA HIS A 8 37.53 7.24 12.86
C HIS A 8 36.22 7.09 13.62
N THR A 9 35.56 8.19 13.83
CA THR A 9 34.18 8.27 14.30
C THR A 9 33.30 7.54 13.26
N CYS A 10 32.99 6.29 13.54
CA CYS A 10 31.94 5.55 12.86
C CYS A 10 30.61 6.21 13.25
N LEU A 11 30.21 7.25 12.50
CA LEU A 11 28.92 7.89 12.69
C LEU A 11 27.80 6.97 12.21
N PRO A 12 26.64 6.98 12.86
CA PRO A 12 25.62 5.94 12.76
C PRO A 12 24.84 6.06 11.43
N ILE A 13 25.28 5.36 10.41
CA ILE A 13 24.58 5.19 9.13
C ILE A 13 23.17 4.62 9.36
N ASP A 14 22.99 3.87 10.44
CA ASP A 14 21.74 3.16 10.75
C ASP A 14 20.59 4.09 11.19
N PHE A 15 20.87 5.12 11.99
CA PHE A 15 19.83 6.07 12.46
C PHE A 15 19.26 6.93 11.34
N SER A 16 20.10 7.37 10.38
CA SER A 16 19.67 8.18 9.24
C SER A 16 18.76 7.38 8.30
N ASN A 17 19.11 6.15 7.98
CA ASN A 17 18.34 5.28 7.10
C ASN A 17 16.99 4.90 7.73
N LYS A 18 16.97 4.60 9.02
CA LYS A 18 15.72 4.30 9.76
C LYS A 18 14.75 5.46 9.71
N GLU A 19 15.24 6.69 9.92
CA GLU A 19 14.38 7.88 9.89
C GLU A 19 13.86 8.17 8.46
N ILE A 20 14.69 8.00 7.43
CA ILE A 20 14.27 8.12 6.02
C ILE A 20 13.14 7.14 5.71
N MET A 21 13.28 5.87 6.07
CA MET A 21 12.24 4.85 5.82
C MET A 21 10.95 5.13 6.58
N LYS A 22 11.05 5.57 7.84
CA LYS A 22 9.90 6.00 8.62
C LYS A 22 9.19 7.18 7.97
N GLN A 23 9.94 8.20 7.56
CA GLN A 23 9.43 9.35 6.84
C GLN A 23 8.76 8.96 5.51
N THR A 24 9.31 7.96 4.79
CA THR A 24 8.70 7.42 3.56
C THR A 24 7.33 6.82 3.83
N ILE A 25 7.16 6.04 4.92
CA ILE A 25 5.85 5.50 5.32
C ILE A 25 4.89 6.64 5.69
N GLU A 26 5.33 7.60 6.50
CA GLU A 26 4.52 8.76 6.90
C GLU A 26 4.08 9.59 5.69
N THR A 27 5.00 9.86 4.77
CA THR A 27 4.72 10.59 3.53
C THR A 27 3.69 9.85 2.70
N PHE A 28 3.83 8.53 2.54
CA PHE A 28 2.89 7.70 1.79
C PHE A 28 1.47 7.77 2.36
N TYR A 29 1.28 7.56 3.67
CA TYR A 29 -0.06 7.57 4.27
C TYR A 29 -0.66 8.97 4.39
N ASN A 30 0.15 10.00 4.62
CA ASN A 30 -0.32 11.39 4.57
C ASN A 30 -0.80 11.77 3.17
N ALA A 31 -0.05 11.38 2.12
CA ALA A 31 -0.46 11.57 0.74
C ALA A 31 -1.76 10.79 0.42
N PHE A 32 -1.88 9.56 0.92
CA PHE A 32 -3.08 8.75 0.76
C PHE A 32 -4.30 9.41 1.42
N ALA A 33 -4.16 9.95 2.63
CA ALA A 33 -5.22 10.67 3.33
C ALA A 33 -5.66 11.95 2.58
N ASN A 34 -4.76 12.55 1.81
CA ASN A 34 -5.01 13.74 0.99
C ASN A 34 -5.36 13.42 -0.48
N HIS A 35 -5.52 12.15 -0.85
CA HIS A 35 -5.78 11.70 -2.22
C HIS A 35 -4.67 12.09 -3.23
N ASP A 36 -3.47 12.37 -2.75
CA ASP A 36 -2.30 12.72 -3.56
C ASP A 36 -1.57 11.44 -4.04
N TRP A 37 -2.11 10.85 -5.10
CA TRP A 37 -1.54 9.63 -5.67
C TRP A 37 -0.13 9.86 -6.27
N GLN A 38 0.21 11.06 -6.71
CA GLN A 38 1.53 11.39 -7.25
C GLN A 38 2.61 11.24 -6.16
N THR A 39 2.37 11.85 -5.00
CA THR A 39 3.27 11.70 -3.86
C THR A 39 3.32 10.25 -3.36
N MET A 40 2.19 9.53 -3.32
CA MET A 40 2.19 8.09 -2.99
C MET A 40 3.11 7.31 -3.94
N GLN A 41 3.02 7.55 -5.25
CA GLN A 41 3.86 6.88 -6.26
C GLN A 41 5.34 7.20 -6.11
N SER A 42 5.69 8.42 -5.70
CA SER A 42 7.08 8.83 -5.50
C SER A 42 7.78 8.09 -4.34
N CYS A 43 7.00 7.55 -3.40
CA CYS A 43 7.52 6.74 -2.29
C CYS A 43 7.99 5.33 -2.73
N TYR A 44 7.57 4.87 -3.92
CA TYR A 44 7.93 3.53 -4.41
C TYR A 44 9.22 3.52 -5.23
N HIS A 45 9.99 2.46 -5.04
CA HIS A 45 11.12 2.14 -5.91
C HIS A 45 10.63 1.73 -7.31
N GLU A 46 11.45 1.90 -8.34
CA GLU A 46 11.09 1.55 -9.73
C GLU A 46 10.82 0.04 -9.95
N ARG A 47 11.41 -0.81 -9.11
CA ARG A 47 11.21 -2.27 -9.09
C ARG A 47 10.22 -2.71 -8.02
N ALA A 48 9.42 -1.80 -7.50
CA ALA A 48 8.50 -2.11 -6.41
C ALA A 48 7.49 -3.19 -6.77
N SER A 49 6.98 -3.86 -5.74
CA SER A 49 5.86 -4.79 -5.85
C SER A 49 4.86 -4.55 -4.71
N PHE A 50 3.58 -4.84 -5.00
CA PHE A 50 2.51 -4.75 -4.03
C PHE A 50 1.70 -6.04 -3.99
N SER A 51 1.24 -6.42 -2.80
CA SER A 51 0.27 -7.52 -2.63
C SER A 51 -0.67 -7.25 -1.45
N ASP A 52 -1.94 -7.59 -1.64
CA ASP A 52 -2.93 -7.69 -0.59
C ASP A 52 -3.86 -8.91 -0.85
N PRO A 53 -4.89 -9.18 -0.01
CA PRO A 53 -5.84 -10.27 -0.25
C PRO A 53 -6.65 -10.16 -1.55
N VAL A 54 -6.69 -8.97 -2.20
CA VAL A 54 -7.43 -8.70 -3.45
C VAL A 54 -6.50 -8.59 -4.64
N PHE A 55 -5.43 -7.79 -4.52
CA PHE A 55 -4.43 -7.57 -5.54
C PHE A 55 -3.17 -8.37 -5.22
N VAL A 56 -2.83 -9.35 -6.05
CA VAL A 56 -1.71 -10.26 -5.80
C VAL A 56 -0.60 -9.99 -6.80
N ASN A 57 0.61 -9.76 -6.29
CA ASN A 57 1.85 -9.60 -7.05
C ASN A 57 1.75 -8.55 -8.17
N LEU A 58 1.32 -7.33 -7.82
CA LEU A 58 1.37 -6.20 -8.74
C LEU A 58 2.83 -5.76 -8.97
N THR A 59 3.16 -5.47 -10.22
CA THR A 59 4.41 -4.79 -10.61
C THR A 59 4.41 -3.33 -10.16
N ALA A 60 5.55 -2.64 -10.26
CA ALA A 60 5.66 -1.23 -9.89
C ALA A 60 4.64 -0.35 -10.65
N ASN A 61 4.49 -0.54 -11.96
CA ASN A 61 3.53 0.23 -12.77
C ASN A 61 2.08 -0.11 -12.42
N GLU A 62 1.75 -1.39 -12.19
CA GLU A 62 0.42 -1.81 -11.75
C GLU A 62 0.11 -1.26 -10.35
N THR A 63 1.10 -1.22 -9.44
CA THR A 63 0.96 -0.65 -8.09
C THR A 63 0.64 0.85 -8.17
N LYS A 64 1.39 1.59 -8.97
CA LYS A 64 1.16 3.03 -9.21
C LYS A 64 -0.23 3.28 -9.80
N ALA A 65 -0.62 2.49 -10.82
CA ALA A 65 -1.96 2.57 -11.42
C ALA A 65 -3.08 2.22 -10.42
N MET A 66 -2.87 1.22 -9.57
CA MET A 66 -3.84 0.83 -8.55
C MET A 66 -4.09 1.98 -7.56
N TRP A 67 -3.04 2.61 -7.03
CA TRP A 67 -3.21 3.73 -6.10
C TRP A 67 -3.89 4.93 -6.76
N HIS A 68 -3.53 5.27 -8.00
CA HIS A 68 -4.22 6.31 -8.77
C HIS A 68 -5.72 5.97 -8.95
N MET A 69 -6.03 4.74 -9.37
CA MET A 69 -7.41 4.27 -9.53
C MET A 69 -8.21 4.36 -8.23
N LEU A 70 -7.64 3.88 -7.12
CA LEU A 70 -8.35 3.82 -5.83
C LEU A 70 -8.58 5.20 -5.24
N THR A 71 -7.60 6.09 -5.27
CA THR A 71 -7.73 7.47 -4.75
C THR A 71 -8.69 8.30 -5.59
N SER A 72 -8.66 8.16 -6.93
CA SER A 72 -9.56 8.87 -7.83
C SER A 72 -11.03 8.42 -7.72
N ALA A 73 -11.27 7.14 -7.40
CA ALA A 73 -12.61 6.60 -7.25
C ALA A 73 -13.25 6.89 -5.88
N ALA A 74 -12.46 7.22 -4.88
CA ALA A 74 -12.90 7.33 -3.49
C ALA A 74 -13.35 8.75 -3.14
N LYS A 75 -14.66 9.03 -3.23
CA LYS A 75 -15.24 10.36 -2.93
C LYS A 75 -15.27 10.70 -1.42
N GLU A 76 -15.32 9.68 -0.55
CA GLU A 76 -15.47 9.82 0.92
C GLU A 76 -14.48 8.88 1.62
N LEU A 77 -13.19 8.97 1.26
CA LEU A 77 -12.14 8.16 1.87
C LEU A 77 -11.50 8.91 3.03
N THR A 78 -11.47 8.28 4.20
CA THR A 78 -10.69 8.73 5.34
C THR A 78 -9.68 7.66 5.69
N ILE A 79 -8.41 8.03 5.77
CA ILE A 79 -7.29 7.16 6.16
C ILE A 79 -6.80 7.59 7.53
N ARG A 80 -6.56 6.61 8.41
CA ARG A 80 -5.85 6.79 9.68
C ARG A 80 -4.75 5.75 9.75
N PHE A 81 -3.59 6.13 10.26
CA PHE A 81 -2.47 5.22 10.43
C PHE A 81 -1.74 5.48 11.75
N ASN A 82 -1.10 4.45 12.27
CA ASN A 82 -0.34 4.49 13.52
C ASN A 82 0.69 3.35 13.56
N SER A 83 1.43 3.26 14.67
CA SER A 83 2.34 2.14 14.96
C SER A 83 3.34 1.90 13.84
N ILE A 84 3.99 2.98 13.36
CA ILE A 84 5.07 2.84 12.38
C ILE A 84 6.31 2.33 13.09
N GLU A 85 6.77 1.17 12.66
CA GLU A 85 7.98 0.52 13.14
C GLU A 85 8.94 0.28 11.99
N VAL A 86 10.23 0.53 12.21
CA VAL A 86 11.30 0.28 11.24
C VAL A 86 12.45 -0.44 11.94
N ASN A 87 12.87 -1.59 11.36
CA ASN A 87 13.99 -2.37 11.85
C ASN A 87 14.83 -2.88 10.66
N GLY A 88 16.06 -2.37 10.53
CA GLY A 88 16.89 -2.57 9.35
C GLY A 88 16.16 -2.09 8.09
N GLN A 89 16.04 -2.94 7.09
CA GLN A 89 15.32 -2.65 5.84
C GLN A 89 13.83 -3.03 5.89
N LEU A 90 13.30 -3.38 7.06
CA LEU A 90 11.91 -3.78 7.24
C LEU A 90 11.10 -2.67 7.89
N GLY A 91 9.89 -2.45 7.40
CA GLY A 91 8.92 -1.53 7.99
C GLY A 91 7.58 -2.19 8.23
N ALA A 92 6.84 -1.68 9.21
CA ALA A 92 5.45 -2.06 9.47
C ALA A 92 4.63 -0.85 9.86
N CYS A 93 3.33 -0.90 9.57
CA CYS A 93 2.38 0.14 9.93
C CYS A 93 0.98 -0.48 10.08
N SER A 94 0.21 -0.01 11.04
CA SER A 94 -1.23 -0.30 11.12
C SER A 94 -2.01 0.87 10.57
N TRP A 95 -3.03 0.59 9.76
CA TRP A 95 -3.85 1.63 9.17
C TRP A 95 -5.31 1.22 8.99
N GLU A 96 -6.18 2.20 8.86
CA GLU A 96 -7.61 2.01 8.73
C GLU A 96 -8.14 2.87 7.59
N ALA A 97 -9.05 2.30 6.79
CA ALA A 97 -9.75 2.99 5.72
C ALA A 97 -11.26 3.02 5.99
N PHE A 98 -11.84 4.20 5.93
CA PHE A 98 -13.28 4.43 6.01
C PHE A 98 -13.74 4.97 4.67
N TYR A 99 -14.67 4.31 4.00
CA TYR A 99 -15.17 4.72 2.69
C TYR A 99 -16.51 4.09 2.34
N ASN A 100 -17.19 4.65 1.35
CA ASN A 100 -18.35 4.01 0.74
C ASN A 100 -17.91 3.16 -0.45
N PHE A 101 -18.21 1.86 -0.42
CA PHE A 101 -17.85 0.95 -1.51
C PHE A 101 -18.67 1.29 -2.76
N SER A 102 -18.01 1.73 -3.84
CA SER A 102 -18.65 2.33 -5.01
C SER A 102 -19.68 1.44 -5.71
N LYS A 103 -19.52 0.10 -5.67
CA LYS A 103 -20.45 -0.84 -6.32
C LYS A 103 -21.74 -1.06 -5.58
N THR A 104 -21.80 -0.83 -4.29
CA THR A 104 -22.98 -1.11 -3.45
C THR A 104 -23.44 0.08 -2.62
N GLY A 105 -22.64 1.16 -2.54
CA GLY A 105 -22.89 2.31 -1.67
C GLY A 105 -22.74 2.01 -0.18
N ARG A 106 -22.28 0.81 0.21
CA ARG A 106 -22.19 0.40 1.62
C ARG A 106 -20.93 0.98 2.26
N LYS A 107 -21.09 1.37 3.53
CA LYS A 107 -19.96 1.83 4.36
C LYS A 107 -19.03 0.67 4.69
N VAL A 108 -17.74 0.89 4.50
CA VAL A 108 -16.67 -0.04 4.84
C VAL A 108 -15.71 0.65 5.81
N HIS A 109 -15.39 -0.05 6.89
CA HIS A 109 -14.30 0.28 7.81
C HIS A 109 -13.31 -0.89 7.77
N ASN A 110 -12.28 -0.78 6.97
CA ASN A 110 -11.27 -1.81 6.84
C ASN A 110 -10.08 -1.50 7.75
N LYS A 111 -9.57 -2.52 8.44
CA LYS A 111 -8.39 -2.47 9.30
C LYS A 111 -7.30 -3.32 8.68
N LEU A 112 -6.13 -2.74 8.52
CA LEU A 112 -5.04 -3.36 7.78
C LEU A 112 -3.73 -3.24 8.56
N THR A 113 -2.86 -4.23 8.33
CA THR A 113 -1.46 -4.16 8.71
C THR A 113 -0.63 -4.18 7.45
N ALA A 114 0.22 -3.19 7.29
CA ALA A 114 1.17 -3.10 6.19
C ALA A 114 2.55 -3.58 6.63
N SER A 115 3.25 -4.27 5.74
CA SER A 115 4.67 -4.58 5.86
C SER A 115 5.42 -4.11 4.63
N PHE A 116 6.64 -3.62 4.85
CA PHE A 116 7.47 -3.00 3.83
C PHE A 116 8.87 -3.57 3.84
N THR A 117 9.49 -3.62 2.65
CA THR A 117 10.95 -3.60 2.54
C THR A 117 11.36 -2.37 1.75
N PHE A 118 12.59 -1.90 1.97
CA PHE A 118 13.09 -0.68 1.37
C PHE A 118 14.38 -0.92 0.59
N GLU A 119 14.57 -0.11 -0.43
CA GLU A 119 15.83 0.05 -1.16
C GLU A 119 15.99 1.54 -1.48
N ASP A 120 17.16 2.09 -1.20
CA ASP A 120 17.49 3.52 -1.40
C ASP A 120 16.45 4.48 -0.78
N GLY A 121 15.95 4.13 0.42
CA GLY A 121 14.94 4.91 1.15
C GLY A 121 13.53 4.85 0.56
N LYS A 122 13.32 4.07 -0.51
CA LYS A 122 12.02 3.86 -1.18
C LYS A 122 11.44 2.48 -0.91
N ILE A 123 10.12 2.36 -0.99
CA ILE A 123 9.40 1.10 -0.80
C ILE A 123 9.70 0.16 -1.96
N LEU A 124 10.35 -0.97 -1.67
CA LEU A 124 10.61 -2.03 -2.64
C LEU A 124 9.49 -3.10 -2.64
N THR A 125 9.06 -3.52 -1.46
CA THR A 125 7.88 -4.37 -1.36
C THR A 125 6.89 -3.75 -0.40
N HIS A 126 5.60 -3.83 -0.72
CA HIS A 126 4.50 -3.43 0.13
C HIS A 126 3.49 -4.56 0.18
N ARG A 127 3.20 -5.04 1.35
CA ARG A 127 2.19 -6.06 1.55
C ARG A 127 1.19 -5.61 2.60
N ASP A 128 -0.06 -5.47 2.20
CA ASP A 128 -1.18 -5.26 3.11
C ASP A 128 -1.84 -6.60 3.50
N SER A 129 -2.28 -6.69 4.74
CA SER A 129 -3.02 -7.82 5.26
C SER A 129 -4.30 -7.32 5.94
N PHE A 130 -5.42 -7.93 5.59
CA PHE A 130 -6.72 -7.69 6.21
C PHE A 130 -7.62 -8.91 6.05
N ASP A 131 -8.68 -8.97 6.86
CA ASP A 131 -9.70 -10.02 6.76
C ASP A 131 -10.65 -9.74 5.57
N LEU A 132 -10.41 -10.46 4.46
CA LEU A 132 -11.21 -10.33 3.24
C LEU A 132 -12.69 -10.75 3.45
N TRP A 133 -12.98 -11.68 4.35
CA TRP A 133 -14.35 -12.04 4.67
C TRP A 133 -15.06 -10.91 5.44
N ASN A 134 -14.42 -10.34 6.44
CA ASN A 134 -14.95 -9.18 7.16
C ASN A 134 -15.18 -8.01 6.20
N TRP A 135 -14.23 -7.73 5.32
CA TRP A 135 -14.38 -6.74 4.26
C TRP A 135 -15.59 -7.06 3.36
N ALA A 136 -15.72 -8.30 2.87
CA ALA A 136 -16.84 -8.72 2.04
C ALA A 136 -18.20 -8.58 2.76
N THR A 137 -18.24 -8.85 4.06
CA THR A 137 -19.44 -8.65 4.89
C THR A 137 -19.90 -7.20 4.88
N MET A 138 -18.98 -6.25 5.03
CA MET A 138 -19.27 -4.82 4.97
C MET A 138 -19.64 -4.38 3.54
N ALA A 139 -18.80 -4.72 2.57
CA ALA A 139 -18.91 -4.24 1.21
C ALA A 139 -20.09 -4.85 0.42
N LEU A 140 -20.39 -6.15 0.61
CA LEU A 140 -21.39 -6.90 -0.14
C LEU A 140 -22.65 -7.23 0.67
N GLY A 141 -22.67 -6.93 1.96
CA GLY A 141 -23.82 -7.16 2.85
C GLY A 141 -24.11 -8.64 3.08
N ILE A 142 -25.37 -9.05 2.98
CA ILE A 142 -25.82 -10.41 3.30
C ILE A 142 -25.07 -11.47 2.47
N SER A 143 -24.87 -11.24 1.17
CA SER A 143 -24.14 -12.17 0.32
C SER A 143 -22.67 -12.32 0.74
N GLY A 144 -22.02 -11.21 1.14
CA GLY A 144 -20.65 -11.22 1.67
C GLY A 144 -20.56 -11.95 3.02
N ARG A 145 -21.54 -11.73 3.90
CA ARG A 145 -21.59 -12.40 5.21
C ARG A 145 -21.76 -13.92 5.08
N LEU A 146 -22.63 -14.38 4.19
CA LEU A 146 -22.94 -15.80 4.04
C LEU A 146 -21.90 -16.57 3.22
N LEU A 147 -21.29 -15.94 2.20
CA LEU A 147 -20.46 -16.62 1.21
C LEU A 147 -19.05 -16.01 1.07
N GLY A 148 -18.76 -14.87 1.70
CA GLY A 148 -17.49 -14.14 1.53
C GLY A 148 -16.24 -14.88 2.02
N TRP A 149 -16.41 -15.90 2.87
CA TRP A 149 -15.33 -16.80 3.30
C TRP A 149 -14.97 -17.83 2.23
N THR A 150 -15.87 -18.06 1.24
CA THR A 150 -15.65 -19.10 0.22
C THR A 150 -14.59 -18.66 -0.80
N PRO A 151 -13.73 -19.60 -1.26
CA PRO A 151 -12.77 -19.31 -2.33
C PRO A 151 -13.44 -18.79 -3.61
N PHE A 152 -14.65 -19.23 -3.89
CA PHE A 152 -15.43 -18.80 -5.06
C PHE A 152 -15.69 -17.28 -5.03
N ILE A 153 -16.23 -16.75 -3.93
CA ILE A 153 -16.51 -15.31 -3.80
C ILE A 153 -15.22 -14.50 -3.74
N GLN A 154 -14.21 -14.98 -3.00
CA GLN A 154 -12.91 -14.30 -2.93
C GLN A 154 -12.24 -14.20 -4.31
N ASN A 155 -12.28 -15.27 -5.11
CA ASN A 155 -11.76 -15.24 -6.47
C ASN A 155 -12.57 -14.29 -7.37
N LYS A 156 -13.89 -14.23 -7.21
CA LYS A 156 -14.74 -13.29 -7.95
C LYS A 156 -14.41 -11.83 -7.60
N ILE A 157 -14.11 -11.53 -6.34
CA ILE A 157 -13.64 -10.20 -5.89
C ILE A 157 -12.30 -9.87 -6.58
N ARG A 158 -11.31 -10.77 -6.51
CA ARG A 158 -9.99 -10.60 -7.13
C ARG A 158 -10.08 -10.36 -8.64
N LEU A 159 -10.84 -11.19 -9.34
CA LEU A 159 -11.06 -11.05 -10.79
C LEU A 159 -11.72 -9.72 -11.16
N SER A 160 -12.71 -9.28 -10.36
CA SER A 160 -13.37 -8.00 -10.58
C SER A 160 -12.43 -6.81 -10.36
N ALA A 161 -11.60 -6.86 -9.31
CA ALA A 161 -10.60 -5.83 -9.03
C ALA A 161 -9.50 -5.78 -10.12
N ARG A 162 -9.00 -6.95 -10.51
CA ARG A 162 -8.00 -7.06 -11.61
C ARG A 162 -8.54 -6.53 -12.93
N LYS A 163 -9.80 -6.82 -13.27
CA LYS A 163 -10.45 -6.26 -14.46
C LYS A 163 -10.55 -4.74 -14.40
N SER A 164 -10.93 -4.20 -13.24
CA SER A 164 -11.00 -2.73 -13.05
C SER A 164 -9.63 -2.08 -13.22
N LEU A 165 -8.59 -2.66 -12.63
CA LEU A 165 -7.21 -2.16 -12.78
C LEU A 165 -6.73 -2.23 -14.24
N LYS A 166 -6.98 -3.35 -14.94
CA LYS A 166 -6.63 -3.49 -16.35
C LYS A 166 -7.29 -2.41 -17.20
N ASN A 167 -8.60 -2.20 -17.04
CA ASN A 167 -9.33 -1.16 -17.75
C ASN A 167 -8.78 0.25 -17.42
N PHE A 168 -8.39 0.48 -16.17
CA PHE A 168 -7.77 1.75 -15.78
C PHE A 168 -6.44 1.98 -16.51
N ILE A 169 -5.56 0.98 -16.54
CA ILE A 169 -4.26 1.04 -17.25
C ILE A 169 -4.47 1.23 -18.76
N GLU A 170 -5.48 0.59 -19.36
CA GLU A 170 -5.80 0.77 -20.79
C GLU A 170 -6.19 2.23 -21.12
N ASN A 171 -6.80 2.95 -20.18
CA ASN A 171 -7.18 4.36 -20.34
C ASN A 171 -6.11 5.36 -19.86
N HIS A 172 -4.98 4.88 -19.30
CA HIS A 172 -3.89 5.69 -18.75
C HIS A 172 -2.56 5.20 -19.34
N PRO A 173 -2.16 5.74 -20.53
CA PRO A 173 -0.99 5.26 -21.26
C PRO A 173 0.32 5.30 -20.48
N GLU A 174 0.43 6.20 -19.49
CA GLU A 174 1.58 6.35 -18.60
C GLU A 174 1.90 5.11 -17.76
N TYR A 175 0.92 4.20 -17.57
CA TYR A 175 1.11 2.94 -16.84
C TYR A 175 1.32 1.72 -17.74
N ARG A 176 1.24 1.90 -19.06
CA ARG A 176 1.53 0.80 -19.98
C ARG A 176 3.04 0.52 -19.93
N GLN A 177 3.40 -0.75 -19.80
CA GLN A 177 4.81 -1.13 -19.91
C GLN A 177 5.29 -0.75 -21.31
N SER A 178 6.39 -0.01 -21.40
CA SER A 178 7.13 0.12 -22.64
C SER A 178 7.68 -1.28 -23.00
N ILE A 179 7.28 -1.77 -24.15
CA ILE A 179 7.74 -3.05 -24.72
C ILE A 179 9.23 -2.92 -25.03
#